data_812615a473cb32da6ca20379d0578ffa
#
_entry.id   812615a473cb32da6ca20379d0578ffa
#
_cell.length_a   1.000
_cell.length_b   1.000
_cell.length_c   1.000
_cell.angle_alpha   90.00
_cell.angle_beta   90.00
_cell.angle_gamma   90.00
#
_symmetry.space_group_name_H-M   'P 1'
#
loop_
_entity.id
_entity.type
_entity.pdbx_description
1 polymer ?
#
loop_
_entity_poly.entity_id
_entity_poly.type
_entity_poly.pdbx_seq_one_letter_code
_entity_poly.pdbx_strand_id
1 'polypeptide(L)'
;QGIRQAECRVGENCLIIGMGIIGQITYKILEASGLNPVGIDVSEQQLKLARKAGISNVYNRNQEGLDSILSNCSRGHGMDSIIITAGTSSLDPVEFAGQVARKKAKVVIVGAVPTGFSRANYYKKELELKMSASYGPGRSDINYEDKGHDYPIGYVRFTENRNMESIVDLLASNRMSFADIISHTYSLEEAPEAYDMILERSEPFSGILIKYDKDTELQKAV
;
A
#
# COMPACT_ATOMS: atom_id res chain seq x y z
N GLN A 1 7.38 -3.36 -1.73
CA GLN A 1 8.37 -3.47 -0.63
C GLN A 1 7.69 -3.52 0.75
N GLY A 2 6.68 -2.67 1.03
CA GLY A 2 5.99 -2.67 2.33
C GLY A 2 5.50 -4.06 2.76
N ILE A 3 4.85 -4.79 1.87
CA ILE A 3 4.39 -6.16 2.10
C ILE A 3 5.57 -7.10 2.40
N ARG A 4 6.71 -6.95 1.71
CA ARG A 4 7.93 -7.73 1.96
C ARG A 4 8.48 -7.47 3.36
N GLN A 5 8.49 -6.20 3.80
CA GLN A 5 8.91 -5.83 5.16
C GLN A 5 7.97 -6.37 6.25
N ALA A 6 6.67 -6.47 5.95
CA ALA A 6 5.68 -7.04 6.85
C ALA A 6 5.82 -8.56 7.02
N GLU A 7 6.52 -9.25 6.10
CA GLU A 7 6.76 -10.69 6.12
C GLU A 7 5.46 -11.50 6.29
N CYS A 8 4.38 -11.02 5.68
CA CYS A 8 3.06 -11.60 5.78
C CYS A 8 3.03 -13.04 5.25
N ARG A 9 2.24 -13.89 5.90
CA ARG A 9 2.06 -15.29 5.54
C ARG A 9 0.61 -15.58 5.15
N VAL A 10 0.40 -16.58 4.29
CA VAL A 10 -0.94 -17.00 3.86
C VAL A 10 -1.85 -17.24 5.07
N GLY A 11 -3.07 -16.69 5.01
CA GLY A 11 -4.08 -16.80 6.06
C GLY A 11 -3.96 -15.77 7.20
N GLU A 12 -2.89 -14.97 7.27
CA GLU A 12 -2.75 -13.91 8.27
C GLU A 12 -3.67 -12.72 7.98
N ASN A 13 -4.05 -12.01 9.05
CA ASN A 13 -4.86 -10.79 9.00
C ASN A 13 -3.94 -9.58 8.94
N CYS A 14 -4.04 -8.78 7.89
CA CYS A 14 -3.24 -7.58 7.71
C CYS A 14 -4.12 -6.34 7.71
N LEU A 15 -3.84 -5.39 8.63
CA LEU A 15 -4.49 -4.09 8.64
C LEU A 15 -3.72 -3.11 7.76
N ILE A 16 -4.44 -2.39 6.90
CA ILE A 16 -3.90 -1.30 6.09
C ILE A 16 -4.47 0.01 6.62
N ILE A 17 -3.61 0.93 7.03
CA ILE A 17 -4.01 2.27 7.52
C ILE A 17 -3.71 3.30 6.45
N GLY A 18 -4.78 3.83 5.84
CA GLY A 18 -4.76 4.72 4.68
C GLY A 18 -5.17 3.98 3.41
N MET A 19 -6.35 4.32 2.86
CA MET A 19 -6.93 3.68 1.68
C MET A 19 -6.84 4.55 0.42
N GLY A 20 -5.80 5.40 0.33
CA GLY A 20 -5.40 6.02 -0.93
C GLY A 20 -4.93 4.98 -1.94
N ILE A 21 -4.38 5.41 -3.08
CA ILE A 21 -3.95 4.50 -4.16
C ILE A 21 -2.98 3.40 -3.66
N ILE A 22 -1.98 3.75 -2.83
CA ILE A 22 -1.02 2.78 -2.30
C ILE A 22 -1.71 1.77 -1.38
N GLY A 23 -2.65 2.21 -0.55
CA GLY A 23 -3.42 1.32 0.32
C GLY A 23 -4.29 0.34 -0.45
N GLN A 24 -4.98 0.81 -1.49
CA GLN A 24 -5.81 -0.03 -2.36
C GLN A 24 -4.98 -1.06 -3.14
N ILE A 25 -3.83 -0.66 -3.69
CA ILE A 25 -2.88 -1.57 -4.33
C ILE A 25 -2.36 -2.61 -3.33
N THR A 26 -1.97 -2.18 -2.12
CA THR A 26 -1.52 -3.08 -1.05
C THR A 26 -2.60 -4.10 -0.69
N TYR A 27 -3.85 -3.66 -0.55
CA TYR A 27 -4.99 -4.56 -0.27
C TYR A 27 -5.12 -5.65 -1.33
N LYS A 28 -5.16 -5.28 -2.61
CA LYS A 28 -5.32 -6.23 -3.72
C LYS A 28 -4.16 -7.22 -3.82
N ILE A 29 -2.93 -6.78 -3.56
CA ILE A 29 -1.76 -7.69 -3.55
C ILE A 29 -1.87 -8.69 -2.39
N LEU A 30 -2.23 -8.24 -1.19
CA LEU A 30 -2.40 -9.11 -0.02
C LEU A 30 -3.51 -10.15 -0.25
N GLU A 31 -4.65 -9.72 -0.77
CA GLU A 31 -5.77 -10.59 -1.11
C GLU A 31 -5.37 -11.64 -2.16
N ALA A 32 -4.73 -11.22 -3.26
CA ALA A 32 -4.22 -12.12 -4.29
C ALA A 32 -3.15 -13.10 -3.78
N SER A 33 -2.49 -12.76 -2.67
CA SER A 33 -1.48 -13.60 -2.00
C SER A 33 -2.05 -14.50 -0.90
N GLY A 34 -3.39 -14.54 -0.72
CA GLY A 34 -4.05 -15.43 0.23
C GLY A 34 -4.04 -14.93 1.69
N LEU A 35 -3.89 -13.63 1.90
CA LEU A 35 -4.06 -13.00 3.20
C LEU A 35 -5.50 -12.49 3.38
N ASN A 36 -5.84 -12.08 4.60
CA ASN A 36 -7.11 -11.45 4.96
C ASN A 36 -6.89 -9.96 5.23
N PRO A 37 -6.85 -9.10 4.20
CA PRO A 37 -6.63 -7.68 4.41
C PRO A 37 -7.88 -6.98 4.95
N VAL A 38 -7.65 -6.00 5.81
CA VAL A 38 -8.65 -5.04 6.29
C VAL A 38 -8.10 -3.65 6.06
N GLY A 39 -8.87 -2.75 5.46
CA GLY A 39 -8.47 -1.37 5.23
C GLY A 39 -9.20 -0.40 6.16
N ILE A 40 -8.51 0.64 6.62
CA ILE A 40 -9.14 1.77 7.31
C ILE A 40 -8.65 3.11 6.76
N ASP A 41 -9.54 4.09 6.76
CA ASP A 41 -9.21 5.48 6.41
C ASP A 41 -10.11 6.44 7.20
N VAL A 42 -9.64 7.66 7.43
CA VAL A 42 -10.45 8.74 8.02
C VAL A 42 -11.37 9.39 6.97
N SER A 43 -11.02 9.27 5.70
CA SER A 43 -11.75 9.85 4.57
C SER A 43 -12.81 8.90 4.03
N GLU A 44 -14.08 9.23 4.23
CA GLU A 44 -15.19 8.47 3.64
C GLU A 44 -15.15 8.48 2.11
N GLN A 45 -14.57 9.51 1.50
CA GLN A 45 -14.39 9.58 0.04
C GLN A 45 -13.41 8.49 -0.44
N GLN A 46 -12.28 8.31 0.23
CA GLN A 46 -11.32 7.25 -0.11
C GLN A 46 -11.93 5.85 0.11
N LEU A 47 -12.71 5.67 1.16
CA LEU A 47 -13.43 4.42 1.41
C LEU A 47 -14.47 4.11 0.32
N LYS A 48 -15.18 5.14 -0.18
CA LYS A 48 -16.12 4.99 -1.32
C LYS A 48 -15.38 4.57 -2.59
N LEU A 49 -14.23 5.19 -2.89
CA LEU A 49 -13.40 4.79 -4.04
C LEU A 49 -12.90 3.34 -3.89
N ALA A 50 -12.43 2.97 -2.70
CA ALA A 50 -11.99 1.60 -2.43
C ALA A 50 -13.14 0.58 -2.63
N ARG A 51 -14.33 0.87 -2.11
CA ARG A 51 -15.52 0.01 -2.31
C ARG A 51 -15.91 -0.08 -3.79
N LYS A 52 -15.84 1.03 -4.54
CA LYS A 52 -16.07 1.04 -5.99
C LYS A 52 -15.04 0.18 -6.74
N ALA A 53 -13.81 0.13 -6.24
CA ALA A 53 -12.75 -0.73 -6.75
C ALA A 53 -12.85 -2.21 -6.31
N GLY A 54 -14.01 -2.62 -5.73
CA GLY A 54 -14.26 -4.00 -5.31
C GLY A 54 -13.66 -4.37 -3.95
N ILE A 55 -13.10 -3.40 -3.21
CA ILE A 55 -12.53 -3.63 -1.88
C ILE A 55 -13.65 -3.46 -0.83
N SER A 56 -14.21 -4.55 -0.34
CA SER A 56 -15.39 -4.52 0.54
C SER A 56 -15.03 -4.39 2.03
N ASN A 57 -13.89 -4.95 2.45
CA ASN A 57 -13.50 -5.01 3.86
C ASN A 57 -12.76 -3.73 4.29
N VAL A 58 -13.44 -2.59 4.19
CA VAL A 58 -12.89 -1.26 4.50
C VAL A 58 -13.83 -0.47 5.40
N TYR A 59 -13.26 0.21 6.40
CA TYR A 59 -13.99 0.87 7.47
C TYR A 59 -13.46 2.26 7.76
N ASN A 60 -14.35 3.15 8.25
CA ASN A 60 -13.91 4.47 8.70
C ASN A 60 -13.16 4.35 10.03
N ARG A 61 -11.98 5.00 10.12
CA ARG A 61 -11.17 4.99 11.34
C ARG A 61 -11.93 5.50 12.56
N ASN A 62 -12.86 6.43 12.36
CA ASN A 62 -13.62 7.09 13.43
C ASN A 62 -15.00 6.45 13.67
N GLN A 63 -15.35 5.35 13.00
CA GLN A 63 -16.65 4.72 13.19
C GLN A 63 -16.74 4.04 14.57
N GLU A 64 -17.91 4.09 15.15
CA GLU A 64 -18.22 3.34 16.36
C GLU A 64 -18.10 1.83 16.14
N GLY A 65 -17.53 1.12 17.10
CA GLY A 65 -17.39 -0.33 17.07
C GLY A 65 -16.25 -0.85 16.19
N LEU A 66 -15.36 0.01 15.66
CA LEU A 66 -14.22 -0.43 14.84
C LEU A 66 -13.36 -1.48 15.55
N ASP A 67 -13.07 -1.29 16.84
CA ASP A 67 -12.27 -2.25 17.63
C ASP A 67 -12.91 -3.64 17.66
N SER A 68 -14.24 -3.70 17.79
CA SER A 68 -14.99 -4.96 17.73
C SER A 68 -14.92 -5.63 16.36
N ILE A 69 -15.01 -4.84 15.28
CA ILE A 69 -14.86 -5.32 13.91
C ILE A 69 -13.47 -5.94 13.71
N LEU A 70 -12.40 -5.21 14.07
CA LEU A 70 -11.02 -5.68 13.95
C LEU A 70 -10.75 -6.91 14.84
N SER A 71 -11.33 -6.93 16.05
CA SER A 71 -11.26 -8.09 16.93
C SER A 71 -11.93 -9.30 16.30
N ASN A 72 -13.11 -9.15 15.69
CA ASN A 72 -13.80 -10.24 15.01
C ASN A 72 -13.01 -10.75 13.79
N CYS A 73 -12.47 -9.85 12.96
CA CYS A 73 -11.62 -10.21 11.82
C CYS A 73 -10.41 -11.06 12.25
N SER A 74 -9.82 -10.72 13.40
CA SER A 74 -8.64 -11.40 13.94
C SER A 74 -8.98 -12.51 14.96
N ARG A 75 -10.25 -12.89 15.10
CA ARG A 75 -10.73 -13.88 16.10
C ARG A 75 -10.28 -13.57 17.52
N GLY A 76 -10.20 -12.29 17.88
CA GLY A 76 -9.77 -11.80 19.19
C GLY A 76 -8.26 -11.79 19.42
N HIS A 77 -7.43 -12.22 18.47
CA HIS A 77 -5.97 -12.31 18.64
C HIS A 77 -5.25 -10.98 18.35
N GLY A 78 -5.88 -10.06 17.61
CA GLY A 78 -5.28 -8.87 17.05
C GLY A 78 -4.64 -9.11 15.67
N MET A 79 -4.27 -8.03 15.00
CA MET A 79 -3.73 -8.07 13.62
C MET A 79 -2.32 -8.66 13.59
N ASP A 80 -2.05 -9.55 12.66
CA ASP A 80 -0.75 -10.20 12.46
C ASP A 80 0.30 -9.22 11.95
N SER A 81 -0.12 -8.34 11.06
CA SER A 81 0.71 -7.26 10.52
C SER A 81 -0.12 -6.00 10.25
N ILE A 82 0.54 -4.85 10.32
CA ILE A 82 -0.07 -3.55 10.01
C ILE A 82 0.82 -2.82 9.01
N ILE A 83 0.24 -2.35 7.91
CA ILE A 83 0.94 -1.56 6.90
C ILE A 83 0.33 -0.16 6.86
N ILE A 84 1.12 0.84 7.23
CA ILE A 84 0.70 2.24 7.27
C ILE A 84 1.07 2.90 5.94
N THR A 85 0.08 3.18 5.11
CA THR A 85 0.21 3.85 3.82
C THR A 85 -0.27 5.30 3.85
N ALA A 86 -0.78 5.75 5.00
CA ALA A 86 -1.24 7.11 5.21
C ALA A 86 -0.10 8.13 5.21
N GLY A 87 -0.38 9.33 4.70
CA GLY A 87 0.45 10.52 4.85
C GLY A 87 -0.27 11.52 5.76
N THR A 88 0.27 11.77 6.97
CA THR A 88 -0.33 12.67 7.95
C THR A 88 0.69 13.16 8.98
N SER A 89 0.43 14.30 9.60
CA SER A 89 1.18 14.80 10.76
C SER A 89 0.68 14.21 12.10
N SER A 90 -0.42 13.44 12.09
CA SER A 90 -0.97 12.79 13.27
C SER A 90 -0.18 11.54 13.67
N LEU A 91 -0.03 11.31 14.97
CA LEU A 91 0.51 10.06 15.52
C LEU A 91 -0.50 8.91 15.53
N ASP A 92 -1.80 9.18 15.28
CA ASP A 92 -2.87 8.17 15.37
C ASP A 92 -2.56 6.88 14.61
N PRO A 93 -2.06 6.90 13.35
CA PRO A 93 -1.81 5.65 12.63
C PRO A 93 -0.84 4.71 13.35
N VAL A 94 0.21 5.25 13.95
CA VAL A 94 1.23 4.44 14.65
C VAL A 94 0.74 4.02 16.04
N GLU A 95 0.07 4.90 16.75
CA GLU A 95 -0.53 4.58 18.07
C GLU A 95 -1.63 3.51 17.92
N PHE A 96 -2.52 3.67 16.94
CA PHE A 96 -3.58 2.72 16.69
C PHE A 96 -3.04 1.36 16.23
N ALA A 97 -2.01 1.35 15.37
CA ALA A 97 -1.33 0.11 15.01
C ALA A 97 -0.84 -0.66 16.25
N GLY A 98 -0.22 0.03 17.21
CA GLY A 98 0.20 -0.57 18.47
C GLY A 98 -0.95 -1.12 19.30
N GLN A 99 -2.13 -0.49 19.25
CA GLN A 99 -3.33 -0.94 20.00
C GLN A 99 -3.91 -2.23 19.44
N VAL A 100 -4.06 -2.33 18.11
CA VAL A 100 -4.78 -3.44 17.44
C VAL A 100 -3.90 -4.61 17.05
N ALA A 101 -2.58 -4.44 17.07
CA ALA A 101 -1.61 -5.47 16.79
C ALA A 101 -1.68 -6.63 17.81
N ARG A 102 -1.50 -7.87 17.34
CA ARG A 102 -1.24 -8.98 18.25
C ARG A 102 0.16 -8.89 18.87
N LYS A 103 0.47 -9.76 19.84
CA LYS A 103 1.83 -9.89 20.36
C LYS A 103 2.78 -10.34 19.22
N LYS A 104 3.95 -9.69 19.14
CA LYS A 104 5.00 -9.93 18.13
C LYS A 104 4.55 -9.66 16.68
N ALA A 105 3.55 -8.82 16.50
CA ALA A 105 3.15 -8.35 15.17
C ALA A 105 4.18 -7.39 14.58
N LYS A 106 4.12 -7.21 13.25
CA LYS A 106 4.95 -6.27 12.53
C LYS A 106 4.15 -5.05 12.11
N VAL A 107 4.69 -3.88 12.38
CA VAL A 107 4.15 -2.59 11.93
C VAL A 107 5.12 -2.02 10.90
N VAL A 108 4.64 -1.77 9.69
CA VAL A 108 5.46 -1.28 8.58
C VAL A 108 4.97 0.09 8.14
N ILE A 109 5.86 1.07 8.18
CA ILE A 109 5.58 2.43 7.69
C ILE A 109 6.04 2.53 6.24
N VAL A 110 5.08 2.75 5.34
CA VAL A 110 5.26 3.01 3.89
C VAL A 110 5.01 4.47 3.59
N GLY A 111 3.98 5.04 4.20
CA GLY A 111 3.61 6.45 4.06
C GLY A 111 4.46 7.39 4.91
N ALA A 112 4.04 8.64 4.98
CA ALA A 112 4.73 9.68 5.75
C ALA A 112 3.94 9.96 7.04
N VAL A 113 4.39 9.39 8.16
CA VAL A 113 3.79 9.59 9.49
C VAL A 113 4.88 9.89 10.53
N PRO A 114 4.57 10.66 11.59
CA PRO A 114 5.50 10.87 12.70
C PRO A 114 5.78 9.56 13.46
N THR A 115 6.98 9.47 14.07
CA THR A 115 7.42 8.28 14.83
C THR A 115 7.57 8.52 16.34
N GLY A 116 7.10 9.66 16.84
CA GLY A 116 7.13 10.02 18.27
C GLY A 116 6.03 9.36 19.11
N PHE A 117 5.71 8.09 18.85
CA PHE A 117 4.61 7.34 19.49
C PHE A 117 4.97 6.84 20.91
N SER A 118 3.93 6.48 21.67
CA SER A 118 4.05 5.89 23.01
C SER A 118 4.69 4.50 22.96
N ARG A 119 5.70 4.29 23.79
CA ARG A 119 6.37 2.99 23.93
C ARG A 119 5.43 1.89 24.46
N ALA A 120 4.40 2.22 25.21
CA ALA A 120 3.64 1.28 26.05
C ALA A 120 3.11 0.06 25.26
N ASN A 121 2.34 0.27 24.18
CA ASN A 121 1.76 -0.82 23.40
C ASN A 121 2.82 -1.64 22.66
N TYR A 122 3.83 -0.97 22.12
CA TYR A 122 4.93 -1.61 21.40
C TYR A 122 5.78 -2.50 22.29
N TYR A 123 6.16 -1.98 23.47
CA TYR A 123 6.94 -2.73 24.44
C TYR A 123 6.21 -3.95 25.01
N LYS A 124 4.94 -3.75 25.46
CA LYS A 124 4.14 -4.82 26.06
C LYS A 124 3.91 -6.00 25.13
N LYS A 125 3.81 -5.72 23.84
CA LYS A 125 3.52 -6.72 22.79
C LYS A 125 4.77 -7.17 22.02
N GLU A 126 5.95 -6.61 22.34
CA GLU A 126 7.19 -6.87 21.62
C GLU A 126 7.04 -6.69 20.09
N LEU A 127 6.45 -5.56 19.69
CA LEU A 127 6.19 -5.28 18.27
C LEU A 127 7.47 -4.91 17.54
N GLU A 128 7.56 -5.34 16.28
CA GLU A 128 8.60 -4.89 15.35
C GLU A 128 8.08 -3.68 14.56
N LEU A 129 8.81 -2.56 14.59
CA LEU A 129 8.53 -1.40 13.73
C LEU A 129 9.56 -1.35 12.62
N LYS A 130 9.12 -1.34 11.38
CA LYS A 130 9.99 -1.31 10.20
C LYS A 130 9.63 -0.14 9.28
N MET A 131 10.64 0.47 8.67
CA MET A 131 10.45 1.45 7.60
C MET A 131 10.54 0.74 6.25
N SER A 132 9.65 1.07 5.32
CA SER A 132 9.73 0.59 3.95
C SER A 132 10.30 1.69 3.07
N ALA A 133 11.53 1.52 2.64
CA ALA A 133 12.18 2.46 1.75
C ALA A 133 11.83 2.14 0.28
N SER A 134 11.04 3.02 -0.35
CA SER A 134 10.73 3.00 -1.79
C SER A 134 10.46 1.60 -2.36
N TYR A 135 11.19 1.17 -3.39
CA TYR A 135 11.03 -0.12 -4.08
C TYR A 135 11.72 -1.29 -3.39
N GLY A 136 12.53 -1.02 -2.37
CA GLY A 136 13.33 -2.03 -1.66
C GLY A 136 14.75 -2.15 -2.17
N PRO A 137 15.37 -3.33 -2.04
CA PRO A 137 16.77 -3.55 -2.42
C PRO A 137 17.04 -3.18 -3.88
N GLY A 138 18.08 -2.42 -4.10
CA GLY A 138 18.44 -1.81 -5.37
C GLY A 138 18.24 -0.28 -5.36
N ARG A 139 17.30 0.23 -4.60
CA ARG A 139 17.03 1.66 -4.52
C ARG A 139 18.23 2.42 -3.92
N SER A 140 18.67 3.46 -4.64
CA SER A 140 19.82 4.31 -4.30
C SER A 140 21.18 3.56 -4.32
N ASP A 141 21.26 2.39 -4.95
CA ASP A 141 22.51 1.73 -5.25
C ASP A 141 22.91 2.00 -6.71
N ILE A 142 23.97 2.80 -6.89
CA ILE A 142 24.51 3.19 -8.21
C ILE A 142 24.86 1.95 -9.06
N ASN A 143 25.33 0.86 -8.45
CA ASN A 143 25.67 -0.34 -9.21
C ASN A 143 24.43 -1.02 -9.75
N TYR A 144 23.32 -0.96 -9.01
CA TYR A 144 22.04 -1.53 -9.44
C TYR A 144 21.30 -0.60 -10.41
N GLU A 145 21.07 0.66 -10.02
CA GLU A 145 20.24 1.60 -10.80
C GLU A 145 20.94 2.05 -12.09
N ASP A 146 22.21 2.46 -12.02
CA ASP A 146 22.89 3.07 -13.16
C ASP A 146 23.69 2.06 -13.98
N LYS A 147 24.31 1.05 -13.33
CA LYS A 147 25.17 0.08 -14.02
C LYS A 147 24.46 -1.23 -14.33
N GLY A 148 23.22 -1.43 -13.87
CA GLY A 148 22.43 -2.63 -14.14
C GLY A 148 22.94 -3.92 -13.48
N HIS A 149 23.72 -3.82 -12.43
CA HIS A 149 24.24 -4.99 -11.70
C HIS A 149 23.22 -5.44 -10.66
N ASP A 150 22.49 -6.50 -10.94
CA ASP A 150 21.52 -7.05 -9.98
C ASP A 150 22.21 -7.87 -8.87
N TYR A 151 21.55 -7.96 -7.71
CA TYR A 151 22.04 -8.75 -6.57
C TYR A 151 21.90 -10.26 -6.84
N PRO A 152 22.83 -11.09 -6.34
CA PRO A 152 22.69 -12.54 -6.40
C PRO A 152 21.38 -12.99 -5.73
N ILE A 153 20.57 -13.75 -6.46
CA ILE A 153 19.21 -14.14 -6.04
C ILE A 153 19.18 -14.93 -4.73
N GLY A 154 20.24 -15.69 -4.44
CA GLY A 154 20.37 -16.46 -3.20
C GLY A 154 20.53 -15.59 -1.94
N TYR A 155 20.94 -14.32 -2.10
CA TYR A 155 21.12 -13.38 -0.99
C TYR A 155 20.02 -12.32 -0.93
N VAL A 156 19.54 -11.87 -2.10
CA VAL A 156 18.47 -10.87 -2.19
C VAL A 156 17.39 -11.38 -3.16
N ARG A 157 16.36 -12.06 -2.60
CA ARG A 157 15.32 -12.68 -3.42
C ARG A 157 14.49 -11.65 -4.17
N PHE A 158 14.15 -10.52 -3.55
CA PHE A 158 13.29 -9.49 -4.11
C PHE A 158 13.99 -8.14 -4.16
N THR A 159 14.55 -7.84 -5.31
CA THR A 159 15.04 -6.52 -5.69
C THR A 159 13.90 -5.69 -6.27
N GLU A 160 14.13 -4.42 -6.58
CA GLU A 160 13.19 -3.54 -7.26
C GLU A 160 12.61 -4.20 -8.50
N ASN A 161 13.46 -4.65 -9.43
CA ASN A 161 13.04 -5.29 -10.67
C ASN A 161 12.20 -6.56 -10.44
N ARG A 162 12.65 -7.43 -9.54
CA ARG A 162 11.94 -8.68 -9.21
C ARG A 162 10.62 -8.44 -8.48
N ASN A 163 10.48 -7.31 -7.78
CA ASN A 163 9.19 -6.87 -7.25
C ASN A 163 8.23 -6.46 -8.37
N MET A 164 8.71 -5.73 -9.39
CA MET A 164 7.91 -5.39 -10.56
C MET A 164 7.49 -6.63 -11.35
N GLU A 165 8.42 -7.56 -11.61
CA GLU A 165 8.13 -8.87 -12.24
C GLU A 165 7.00 -9.60 -11.50
N SER A 166 7.07 -9.68 -10.16
CA SER A 166 6.05 -10.35 -9.35
C SER A 166 4.66 -9.75 -9.53
N ILE A 167 4.55 -8.44 -9.69
CA ILE A 167 3.28 -7.75 -9.92
C ILE A 167 2.77 -8.01 -11.34
N VAL A 168 3.65 -7.95 -12.33
CA VAL A 168 3.31 -8.27 -13.73
C VAL A 168 2.79 -9.70 -13.86
N ASP A 169 3.41 -10.66 -13.16
CA ASP A 169 2.97 -12.06 -13.13
C ASP A 169 1.56 -12.23 -12.52
N LEU A 170 1.26 -11.50 -11.44
CA LEU A 170 -0.08 -11.50 -10.85
C LEU A 170 -1.14 -10.92 -11.79
N LEU A 171 -0.80 -9.86 -12.53
CA LEU A 171 -1.69 -9.26 -13.53
C LEU A 171 -1.86 -10.17 -14.75
N ALA A 172 -0.78 -10.71 -15.29
CA ALA A 172 -0.80 -11.59 -16.47
C ALA A 172 -1.57 -12.89 -16.22
N SER A 173 -1.51 -13.41 -14.99
CA SER A 173 -2.26 -14.60 -14.58
C SER A 173 -3.73 -14.31 -14.17
N ASN A 174 -4.21 -13.09 -14.33
CA ASN A 174 -5.55 -12.64 -13.90
C ASN A 174 -5.87 -12.89 -12.41
N ARG A 175 -4.85 -13.01 -11.57
CA ARG A 175 -5.03 -13.17 -10.12
C ARG A 175 -5.30 -11.85 -9.43
N MET A 176 -5.03 -10.74 -10.11
CA MET A 176 -5.23 -9.38 -9.65
C MET A 176 -5.52 -8.46 -10.83
N SER A 177 -6.29 -7.39 -10.59
CA SER A 177 -6.52 -6.30 -11.56
C SER A 177 -6.46 -4.96 -10.83
N PHE A 178 -5.92 -3.96 -11.51
CA PHE A 178 -5.94 -2.57 -11.07
C PHE A 178 -6.92 -1.69 -11.85
N ALA A 179 -7.64 -2.25 -12.82
CA ALA A 179 -8.56 -1.48 -13.66
C ALA A 179 -9.59 -0.67 -12.83
N ASP A 180 -10.11 -1.29 -11.77
CA ASP A 180 -11.13 -0.66 -10.92
C ASP A 180 -10.58 0.41 -9.96
N ILE A 181 -9.25 0.48 -9.78
CA ILE A 181 -8.60 1.53 -8.98
C ILE A 181 -8.44 2.82 -9.80
N ILE A 182 -8.45 2.72 -11.13
CA ILE A 182 -8.29 3.88 -12.02
C ILE A 182 -9.56 4.71 -11.96
N SER A 183 -9.45 5.92 -11.41
CA SER A 183 -10.57 6.86 -11.28
C SER A 183 -10.68 7.81 -12.47
N HIS A 184 -9.55 8.18 -13.08
CA HIS A 184 -9.46 9.16 -14.16
C HIS A 184 -8.50 8.69 -15.25
N THR A 185 -8.82 9.09 -16.48
CA THR A 185 -7.93 8.88 -17.63
C THR A 185 -7.94 10.15 -18.45
N TYR A 186 -6.79 10.73 -18.71
CA TYR A 186 -6.57 11.92 -19.51
C TYR A 186 -5.76 11.59 -20.74
N SER A 187 -5.92 12.36 -21.82
CA SER A 187 -4.96 12.36 -22.92
C SER A 187 -3.65 13.04 -22.50
N LEU A 188 -2.62 12.95 -23.33
CA LEU A 188 -1.35 13.63 -23.06
C LEU A 188 -1.52 15.16 -23.04
N GLU A 189 -2.37 15.68 -23.92
CA GLU A 189 -2.67 17.11 -24.03
C GLU A 189 -3.41 17.63 -22.78
N GLU A 190 -4.24 16.80 -22.17
CA GLU A 190 -4.99 17.11 -20.95
C GLU A 190 -4.20 16.84 -19.65
N ALA A 191 -2.94 16.40 -19.74
CA ALA A 191 -2.12 16.11 -18.56
C ALA A 191 -2.02 17.29 -17.58
N PRO A 192 -1.89 18.57 -18.00
CA PRO A 192 -1.92 19.72 -17.08
C PRO A 192 -3.18 19.75 -16.22
N GLU A 193 -4.36 19.50 -16.79
CA GLU A 193 -5.63 19.47 -16.07
C GLU A 193 -5.66 18.37 -14.99
N ALA A 194 -5.05 17.22 -15.27
CA ALA A 194 -4.91 16.15 -14.29
C ALA A 194 -4.06 16.59 -13.08
N TYR A 195 -2.97 17.33 -13.32
CA TYR A 195 -2.14 17.88 -12.25
C TYR A 195 -2.87 18.97 -11.46
N ASP A 196 -3.60 19.85 -12.13
CA ASP A 196 -4.39 20.88 -11.46
C ASP A 196 -5.45 20.26 -10.55
N MET A 197 -6.18 19.25 -11.03
CA MET A 197 -7.16 18.49 -10.24
C MET A 197 -6.53 17.87 -8.98
N ILE A 198 -5.31 17.30 -9.11
CA ILE A 198 -4.58 16.70 -7.96
C ILE A 198 -4.20 17.78 -6.95
N LEU A 199 -3.66 18.90 -7.41
CA LEU A 199 -3.17 20.00 -6.56
C LEU A 199 -4.31 20.70 -5.83
N GLU A 200 -5.39 20.98 -6.54
CA GLU A 200 -6.57 21.66 -6.00
C GLU A 200 -7.48 20.73 -5.20
N ARG A 201 -7.32 19.41 -5.36
CA ARG A 201 -8.22 18.39 -4.80
C ARG A 201 -9.69 18.65 -5.13
N SER A 202 -9.93 19.12 -6.35
CA SER A 202 -11.27 19.52 -6.81
C SER A 202 -12.29 18.38 -6.82
N GLU A 203 -11.80 17.15 -6.97
CA GLU A 203 -12.62 15.94 -6.86
C GLU A 203 -11.86 14.75 -6.24
N PRO A 204 -12.57 13.73 -5.74
CA PRO A 204 -11.95 12.53 -5.19
C PRO A 204 -11.28 11.70 -6.29
N PHE A 205 -10.03 11.34 -6.10
CA PHE A 205 -9.26 10.53 -7.06
C PHE A 205 -8.52 9.36 -6.38
N SER A 206 -8.21 8.35 -7.18
CA SER A 206 -7.31 7.25 -6.84
C SER A 206 -6.28 7.09 -7.96
N GLY A 207 -6.32 6.05 -8.79
CA GLY A 207 -5.43 5.91 -9.94
C GLY A 207 -5.77 6.89 -11.04
N ILE A 208 -4.78 7.63 -11.55
CA ILE A 208 -4.90 8.53 -12.69
C ILE A 208 -3.96 8.06 -13.78
N LEU A 209 -4.48 7.88 -14.99
CA LEU A 209 -3.70 7.48 -16.16
C LEU A 209 -3.62 8.61 -17.17
N ILE A 210 -2.45 8.76 -17.77
CA ILE A 210 -2.25 9.56 -18.98
C ILE A 210 -2.17 8.60 -20.17
N LYS A 211 -3.09 8.73 -21.11
CA LYS A 211 -3.17 7.89 -22.31
C LYS A 211 -2.37 8.53 -23.44
N TYR A 212 -1.40 7.79 -23.94
CA TYR A 212 -0.63 8.18 -25.13
C TYR A 212 -1.34 7.67 -26.38
N ASP A 213 -1.20 8.41 -27.48
CA ASP A 213 -1.65 7.97 -28.78
C ASP A 213 -0.82 6.75 -29.23
N LYS A 214 -1.50 5.66 -29.57
CA LYS A 214 -0.84 4.42 -30.00
C LYS A 214 -0.39 4.45 -31.47
N ASP A 215 -0.96 5.36 -32.25
CA ASP A 215 -0.72 5.46 -33.71
C ASP A 215 0.41 6.42 -34.05
N THR A 216 0.97 7.12 -33.06
CA THR A 216 2.15 7.96 -33.28
C THR A 216 3.39 7.09 -33.40
N GLU A 217 4.00 7.01 -34.58
CA GLU A 217 5.31 6.38 -34.77
C GLU A 217 6.35 7.12 -33.91
N LEU A 218 6.89 6.43 -32.92
CA LEU A 218 7.98 6.93 -32.11
C LEU A 218 9.20 7.14 -33.03
N GLN A 219 9.57 8.41 -33.28
CA GLN A 219 10.85 8.71 -33.90
C GLN A 219 11.95 8.15 -33.01
N LYS A 220 12.70 7.18 -33.52
CA LYS A 220 13.89 6.69 -32.83
C LYS A 220 14.83 7.89 -32.64
N ALA A 221 15.11 8.22 -31.38
CA ALA A 221 16.20 9.16 -31.09
C ALA A 221 17.48 8.59 -31.68
N VAL A 222 18.12 9.38 -32.54
CA VAL A 222 19.40 9.06 -33.21
C VAL A 222 20.52 9.24 -32.19
#